data_b00eed2178a682723841174767c1edfc
#
_entry.id   b00eed2178a682723841174767c1edfc
#
_cell.length_a   1.000
_cell.length_b   1.000
_cell.length_c   1.000
_cell.angle_alpha   90.00
_cell.angle_beta   90.00
_cell.angle_gamma   90.00
#
_symmetry.space_group_name_H-M   'P 1'
#
loop_
_entity.id
_entity.type
_entity.pdbx_description
1 polymer ?
#
loop_
_entity_poly.entity_id
_entity_poly.type
_entity_poly.pdbx_seq_one_letter_code
_entity_poly.pdbx_strand_id
1 'polypeptide(L)'
;MKKWLFMLMLALLTVVLVACGGDKAEEDIDSASGDEGETAQSYTFKLGHEAAETHIKYDVAEKFAEELEANSDGRMKVDIYPANQLGKETDMQQQVESGTLDFAILSNGTMSSISESINGWFMPFLFEDLQQAADAASSEPAQQMLMDLEEKNMVGYGVFFAGQRHVLSSKPLASLADFKGLKIRIPGSPVFESYYKEVGAGPASMPLPEVYTSLSTGVIDAVDTDFNAAVSQKFYESADILTLSGHIVFPEVVIGSKGSVEKLSPEDQKIVADTWASVIDWGVKESIAKNDALLEELKAAGVTVNELANVDEFKALSQAVYDQYSSNATIKAFIEANK
;
A
#
# COMPACT_ATOMS: atom_id res chain seq x y z
N MET A 1 33.29 40.94 34.00
CA MET A 1 32.33 42.06 34.15
C MET A 1 31.15 41.75 33.21
N LYS A 2 30.01 41.39 33.55
CA LYS A 2 29.02 41.66 34.56
C LYS A 2 28.17 40.42 34.82
N LYS A 3 28.37 39.75 35.92
CA LYS A 3 27.31 39.01 36.63
C LYS A 3 26.54 40.07 37.39
N TRP A 4 25.24 40.01 37.44
CA TRP A 4 24.28 40.74 38.30
C TRP A 4 23.12 41.28 37.44
N LEU A 5 22.06 40.48 37.37
CA LEU A 5 20.65 40.91 37.36
C LEU A 5 19.72 39.67 37.29
N PHE A 6 19.74 38.87 38.36
CA PHE A 6 18.77 37.84 38.58
C PHE A 6 18.54 37.78 40.12
N MET A 7 17.82 38.73 40.62
CA MET A 7 17.18 38.71 41.97
C MET A 7 16.38 39.99 42.10
N LEU A 8 15.04 39.84 41.94
CA LEU A 8 14.04 40.71 42.52
C LEU A 8 12.72 40.57 41.74
N MET A 9 11.94 39.58 42.07
CA MET A 9 10.46 39.67 42.08
C MET A 9 9.90 38.38 42.65
N LEU A 10 10.09 38.24 43.98
CA LEU A 10 9.38 37.28 44.78
C LEU A 10 8.83 38.08 45.98
N ALA A 11 7.58 38.43 45.96
CA ALA A 11 6.75 38.78 47.13
C ALA A 11 5.51 39.59 46.68
N LEU A 12 4.36 39.01 46.74
CA LEU A 12 3.09 39.53 47.26
C LEU A 12 1.92 38.72 46.69
N LEU A 13 1.46 37.75 47.42
CA LEU A 13 0.02 37.42 47.47
C LEU A 13 -0.28 36.74 48.79
N THR A 14 -0.64 37.54 49.77
CA THR A 14 -1.25 37.06 51.02
C THR A 14 -2.74 37.41 51.01
N VAL A 15 -3.55 36.34 51.11
CA VAL A 15 -4.73 36.17 51.98
C VAL A 15 -5.79 37.28 52.05
N VAL A 16 -7.01 36.91 51.63
CA VAL A 16 -8.23 37.34 52.35
C VAL A 16 -9.17 36.13 52.52
N LEU A 17 -9.20 35.55 53.69
CA LEU A 17 -10.29 34.75 54.23
C LEU A 17 -11.20 35.71 55.03
N VAL A 18 -12.45 35.81 54.67
CA VAL A 18 -13.50 36.34 55.57
C VAL A 18 -14.62 35.30 55.57
N ALA A 19 -14.81 34.75 56.75
CA ALA A 19 -15.95 33.95 57.19
C ALA A 19 -17.03 34.86 57.82
N CYS A 20 -18.30 34.47 57.56
CA CYS A 20 -19.49 34.64 58.43
C CYS A 20 -20.70 34.26 57.55
N GLY A 21 -21.54 33.28 57.83
CA GLY A 21 -22.22 32.99 59.08
C GLY A 21 -23.73 33.11 58.87
N GLY A 22 -24.50 31.98 58.88
CA GLY A 22 -25.91 31.89 59.24
C GLY A 22 -26.93 31.92 58.06
N ASP A 23 -27.64 30.93 57.75
CA ASP A 23 -28.92 30.41 58.21
C ASP A 23 -29.48 29.33 57.31
N LYS A 24 -30.18 28.36 57.85
CA LYS A 24 -30.79 27.19 57.23
C LYS A 24 -31.96 27.56 56.32
N ALA A 25 -31.96 27.03 55.13
CA ALA A 25 -33.16 26.64 54.42
C ALA A 25 -32.88 25.28 53.73
N GLU A 26 -33.62 24.27 54.14
CA GLU A 26 -33.72 22.98 53.42
C GLU A 26 -34.49 23.25 52.12
N GLU A 27 -33.82 23.06 50.97
CA GLU A 27 -34.47 22.88 49.69
C GLU A 27 -33.94 21.62 49.08
N ASP A 28 -34.89 20.79 48.67
CA ASP A 28 -34.73 19.51 47.99
C ASP A 28 -33.77 19.59 46.78
N ILE A 29 -32.64 18.91 46.88
CA ILE A 29 -31.78 18.69 45.70
C ILE A 29 -32.35 17.47 44.98
N ASP A 30 -33.20 17.78 44.01
CA ASP A 30 -33.56 16.85 42.95
C ASP A 30 -32.26 16.40 42.24
N SER A 31 -31.88 15.15 42.46
CA SER A 31 -30.71 14.54 41.82
C SER A 31 -31.04 14.31 40.36
N ALA A 32 -30.88 15.37 39.56
CA ALA A 32 -30.71 15.16 38.11
C ALA A 32 -29.35 14.48 37.93
N SER A 33 -29.38 13.14 37.83
CA SER A 33 -28.30 12.38 37.25
C SER A 33 -28.16 12.84 35.80
N GLY A 34 -27.28 13.82 35.58
CA GLY A 34 -26.79 14.14 34.26
C GLY A 34 -26.11 12.89 33.75
N ASP A 35 -26.72 12.29 32.78
CA ASP A 35 -26.09 11.37 31.85
C ASP A 35 -24.96 12.17 31.19
N GLU A 36 -23.74 12.11 31.74
CA GLU A 36 -22.53 12.57 31.08
C GLU A 36 -22.34 11.56 29.91
N GLY A 37 -23.02 11.82 28.80
CA GLY A 37 -22.75 11.14 27.55
C GLY A 37 -21.25 11.20 27.32
N GLU A 38 -20.61 10.03 27.37
CA GLU A 38 -19.21 9.84 27.06
C GLU A 38 -18.99 10.52 25.70
N THR A 39 -18.28 11.67 25.70
CA THR A 39 -17.98 12.36 24.44
C THR A 39 -17.10 11.40 23.63
N ALA A 40 -17.68 10.83 22.58
CA ALA A 40 -17.00 9.86 21.73
C ALA A 40 -15.65 10.43 21.26
N GLN A 41 -14.59 9.69 21.50
CA GLN A 41 -13.21 10.11 21.20
C GLN A 41 -13.03 10.35 19.70
N SER A 42 -12.32 11.43 19.34
CA SER A 42 -11.99 11.74 17.94
C SER A 42 -10.53 11.39 17.63
N TYR A 43 -10.28 10.97 16.40
CA TYR A 43 -8.97 10.55 15.93
C TYR A 43 -8.62 11.22 14.60
N THR A 44 -7.34 11.52 14.40
CA THR A 44 -6.79 11.89 13.10
C THR A 44 -5.64 10.95 12.79
N PHE A 45 -5.84 10.08 11.81
CA PHE A 45 -4.86 9.09 11.37
C PHE A 45 -4.00 9.64 10.24
N LYS A 46 -2.78 9.11 10.12
CA LYS A 46 -1.90 9.36 9.00
C LYS A 46 -1.86 8.13 8.10
N LEU A 47 -2.01 8.34 6.80
CA LEU A 47 -1.90 7.31 5.78
C LEU A 47 -0.85 7.70 4.75
N GLY A 48 0.13 6.82 4.49
CA GLY A 48 1.20 7.07 3.54
C GLY A 48 1.23 6.08 2.38
N HIS A 49 1.67 6.54 1.19
CA HIS A 49 1.99 5.70 0.04
C HIS A 49 3.02 6.37 -0.89
N GLU A 50 3.67 5.58 -1.78
CA GLU A 50 4.73 6.08 -2.67
C GLU A 50 4.23 6.72 -3.96
N ALA A 51 3.02 6.41 -4.37
CA ALA A 51 2.51 6.73 -5.70
C ALA A 51 2.03 8.17 -5.84
N ALA A 52 1.99 8.68 -7.07
CA ALA A 52 1.41 9.99 -7.39
C ALA A 52 -0.11 10.02 -7.13
N GLU A 53 -0.67 11.22 -7.02
CA GLU A 53 -2.11 11.42 -6.77
C GLU A 53 -3.03 10.94 -7.92
N THR A 54 -2.46 10.64 -9.09
CA THR A 54 -3.19 10.06 -10.24
C THR A 54 -3.17 8.53 -10.28
N HIS A 55 -2.60 7.88 -9.27
CA HIS A 55 -2.50 6.43 -9.16
C HIS A 55 -3.64 5.86 -8.31
N ILE A 56 -4.10 4.64 -8.60
CA ILE A 56 -5.17 3.93 -7.86
C ILE A 56 -4.92 3.87 -6.34
N LYS A 57 -3.66 3.87 -5.87
CA LYS A 57 -3.34 3.95 -4.44
C LYS A 57 -3.93 5.20 -3.78
N TYR A 58 -3.86 6.35 -4.49
CA TYR A 58 -4.40 7.60 -3.99
C TYR A 58 -5.93 7.57 -3.99
N ASP A 59 -6.55 7.06 -5.07
CA ASP A 59 -8.01 6.93 -5.14
C ASP A 59 -8.55 6.08 -3.97
N VAL A 60 -7.86 4.96 -3.64
CA VAL A 60 -8.19 4.08 -2.51
C VAL A 60 -7.98 4.80 -1.17
N ALA A 61 -6.90 5.55 -1.02
CA ALA A 61 -6.62 6.30 0.22
C ALA A 61 -7.67 7.41 0.45
N GLU A 62 -8.02 8.16 -0.61
CA GLU A 62 -9.03 9.22 -0.56
C GLU A 62 -10.42 8.64 -0.25
N LYS A 63 -10.77 7.54 -0.92
CA LYS A 63 -12.02 6.82 -0.65
C LYS A 63 -12.11 6.32 0.79
N PHE A 64 -11.02 5.79 1.34
CA PHE A 64 -10.97 5.39 2.74
C PHE A 64 -11.15 6.56 3.69
N ALA A 65 -10.50 7.69 3.43
CA ALA A 65 -10.63 8.89 4.25
C ALA A 65 -12.08 9.40 4.29
N GLU A 66 -12.73 9.47 3.12
CA GLU A 66 -14.14 9.88 3.00
C GLU A 66 -15.10 8.93 3.72
N GLU A 67 -14.98 7.62 3.47
CA GLU A 67 -15.87 6.63 4.07
C GLU A 67 -15.65 6.48 5.57
N LEU A 68 -14.40 6.56 6.05
CA LEU A 68 -14.10 6.49 7.47
C LEU A 68 -14.69 7.69 8.24
N GLU A 69 -14.56 8.90 7.71
CA GLU A 69 -15.18 10.09 8.29
C GLU A 69 -16.71 9.94 8.34
N ALA A 70 -17.33 9.48 7.25
CA ALA A 70 -18.77 9.26 7.20
C ALA A 70 -19.24 8.14 8.16
N ASN A 71 -18.56 6.98 8.19
CA ASN A 71 -18.93 5.83 9.01
C ASN A 71 -18.71 6.06 10.52
N SER A 72 -17.88 7.06 10.88
CA SER A 72 -17.59 7.43 12.27
C SER A 72 -18.31 8.69 12.73
N ASP A 73 -19.31 9.19 12.00
CA ASP A 73 -19.99 10.45 12.28
C ASP A 73 -19.01 11.64 12.44
N GLY A 74 -17.95 11.70 11.62
CA GLY A 74 -16.93 12.75 11.62
C GLY A 74 -15.88 12.64 12.73
N ARG A 75 -15.88 11.56 13.51
CA ARG A 75 -14.93 11.37 14.63
C ARG A 75 -13.54 10.92 14.16
N MET A 76 -13.46 10.17 13.07
CA MET A 76 -12.21 9.65 12.54
C MET A 76 -11.87 10.31 11.20
N LYS A 77 -10.71 10.94 11.13
CA LYS A 77 -10.19 11.62 9.94
C LYS A 77 -8.88 11.01 9.51
N VAL A 78 -8.53 11.16 8.24
CA VAL A 78 -7.27 10.66 7.69
C VAL A 78 -6.54 11.76 6.94
N ASP A 79 -5.30 12.02 7.33
CA ASP A 79 -4.35 12.84 6.60
C ASP A 79 -3.56 11.94 5.63
N ILE A 80 -3.67 12.17 4.32
CA ILE A 80 -3.02 11.37 3.29
C ILE A 80 -1.68 12.01 2.90
N TYR A 81 -0.63 11.20 2.83
CA TYR A 81 0.73 11.57 2.46
C TYR A 81 1.19 10.78 1.23
N PRO A 82 0.89 11.25 -0.01
CA PRO A 82 1.27 10.60 -1.25
C PRO A 82 2.74 10.84 -1.63
N ALA A 83 3.18 10.21 -2.73
CA ALA A 83 4.43 10.50 -3.42
C ALA A 83 5.68 10.52 -2.50
N ASN A 84 5.79 9.55 -1.60
CA ASN A 84 6.93 9.42 -0.67
C ASN A 84 7.12 10.60 0.30
N GLN A 85 6.09 11.38 0.61
CA GLN A 85 6.21 12.50 1.57
C GLN A 85 6.69 12.05 2.96
N LEU A 86 6.43 10.80 3.33
CA LEU A 86 6.89 10.20 4.60
C LEU A 86 8.12 9.28 4.44
N GLY A 87 8.80 9.32 3.29
CA GLY A 87 9.92 8.44 2.98
C GLY A 87 9.55 7.33 1.98
N LYS A 88 10.50 6.42 1.72
CA LYS A 88 10.26 5.26 0.83
C LYS A 88 9.30 4.26 1.48
N GLU A 89 8.77 3.31 0.71
CA GLU A 89 7.88 2.27 1.25
C GLU A 89 8.49 1.51 2.43
N THR A 90 9.79 1.21 2.39
CA THR A 90 10.50 0.58 3.51
C THR A 90 10.52 1.45 4.77
N ASP A 91 10.61 2.77 4.62
CA ASP A 91 10.58 3.70 5.75
C ASP A 91 9.16 3.77 6.32
N MET A 92 8.15 3.84 5.45
CA MET A 92 6.72 3.83 5.86
C MET A 92 6.35 2.52 6.54
N GLN A 93 6.83 1.37 6.05
CA GLN A 93 6.63 0.09 6.70
C GLN A 93 7.16 0.09 8.14
N GLN A 94 8.41 0.57 8.35
CA GLN A 94 8.99 0.67 9.69
C GLN A 94 8.22 1.66 10.58
N GLN A 95 7.68 2.73 10.02
CA GLN A 95 6.85 3.69 10.74
C GLN A 95 5.52 3.06 11.18
N VAL A 96 4.89 2.21 10.36
CA VAL A 96 3.70 1.45 10.74
C VAL A 96 4.04 0.44 11.83
N GLU A 97 5.12 -0.32 11.69
CA GLU A 97 5.59 -1.30 12.69
C GLU A 97 5.86 -0.65 14.05
N SER A 98 6.43 0.57 14.06
CA SER A 98 6.72 1.34 15.29
C SER A 98 5.54 2.14 15.84
N GLY A 99 4.44 2.28 15.12
CA GLY A 99 3.27 3.07 15.52
C GLY A 99 3.43 4.58 15.31
N THR A 100 4.39 5.01 14.47
CA THR A 100 4.58 6.43 14.11
C THR A 100 3.70 6.84 12.92
N LEU A 101 3.33 5.89 12.07
CA LEU A 101 2.37 5.97 10.98
C LEU A 101 1.23 5.00 11.26
N ASP A 102 -0.02 5.44 11.09
CA ASP A 102 -1.19 4.65 11.44
C ASP A 102 -1.55 3.65 10.35
N PHE A 103 -1.55 4.08 9.08
CA PHE A 103 -1.84 3.25 7.91
C PHE A 103 -0.85 3.49 6.78
N ALA A 104 -0.64 2.47 5.97
CA ALA A 104 0.07 2.61 4.71
C ALA A 104 -0.53 1.69 3.62
N ILE A 105 -0.46 2.15 2.37
CA ILE A 105 -0.71 1.32 1.20
C ILE A 105 0.65 1.06 0.56
N LEU A 106 1.17 -0.15 0.73
CA LEU A 106 2.50 -0.53 0.27
C LEU A 106 2.42 -1.54 -0.86
N SER A 107 3.38 -1.50 -1.77
CA SER A 107 3.50 -2.53 -2.78
C SER A 107 3.77 -3.90 -2.15
N ASN A 108 3.16 -4.93 -2.70
CA ASN A 108 3.48 -6.30 -2.34
C ASN A 108 4.97 -6.61 -2.58
N GLY A 109 5.63 -5.85 -3.47
CA GLY A 109 7.09 -5.91 -3.68
C GLY A 109 7.86 -5.64 -2.39
N THR A 110 7.58 -4.55 -1.71
CA THR A 110 8.19 -4.22 -0.42
C THR A 110 7.79 -5.24 0.64
N MET A 111 6.52 -5.60 0.73
CA MET A 111 6.02 -6.54 1.74
C MET A 111 6.59 -7.95 1.56
N SER A 112 6.91 -8.39 0.35
CA SER A 112 7.52 -9.70 0.05
C SER A 112 8.94 -9.88 0.63
N SER A 113 9.62 -8.79 0.94
CA SER A 113 10.91 -8.80 1.63
C SER A 113 10.77 -8.93 3.16
N ILE A 114 9.56 -8.74 3.69
CA ILE A 114 9.25 -8.71 5.13
C ILE A 114 8.57 -10.01 5.55
N SER A 115 7.64 -10.50 4.75
CA SER A 115 6.98 -11.79 4.92
C SER A 115 7.17 -12.64 3.67
N GLU A 116 7.82 -13.80 3.82
CA GLU A 116 8.11 -14.69 2.69
C GLU A 116 6.83 -15.20 2.02
N SER A 117 5.78 -15.48 2.80
CA SER A 117 4.52 -16.02 2.29
C SER A 117 3.86 -15.11 1.23
N ILE A 118 4.02 -13.80 1.37
CA ILE A 118 3.49 -12.79 0.45
C ILE A 118 4.03 -12.94 -0.97
N ASN A 119 5.21 -13.57 -1.16
CA ASN A 119 5.75 -13.88 -2.49
C ASN A 119 4.83 -14.80 -3.32
N GLY A 120 3.90 -15.52 -2.71
CA GLY A 120 2.91 -16.33 -3.41
C GLY A 120 2.11 -15.56 -4.45
N TRP A 121 1.82 -14.29 -4.20
CA TRP A 121 1.11 -13.41 -5.13
C TRP A 121 1.88 -13.13 -6.44
N PHE A 122 3.20 -13.27 -6.42
CA PHE A 122 4.06 -12.97 -7.55
C PHE A 122 4.45 -14.19 -8.38
N MET A 123 3.81 -15.35 -8.13
CA MET A 123 4.09 -16.53 -8.96
C MET A 123 3.76 -16.25 -10.42
N PRO A 124 4.75 -16.32 -11.34
CA PRO A 124 4.56 -15.89 -12.71
C PRO A 124 3.51 -16.75 -13.42
N PHE A 125 2.59 -16.07 -14.13
CA PHE A 125 1.47 -16.70 -14.87
C PHE A 125 0.52 -17.55 -13.99
N LEU A 126 0.46 -17.27 -12.67
CA LEU A 126 -0.51 -17.94 -11.79
C LEU A 126 -1.93 -17.50 -12.09
N PHE A 127 -2.12 -16.23 -12.43
CA PHE A 127 -3.41 -15.62 -12.72
C PHE A 127 -3.50 -15.21 -14.18
N GLU A 128 -4.64 -15.51 -14.81
CA GLU A 128 -4.93 -15.10 -16.19
C GLU A 128 -5.29 -13.62 -16.29
N ASP A 129 -6.00 -13.12 -15.26
CA ASP A 129 -6.47 -11.73 -15.20
C ASP A 129 -6.60 -11.22 -13.74
N LEU A 130 -7.00 -9.97 -13.59
CA LEU A 130 -7.21 -9.34 -12.28
C LEU A 130 -8.42 -9.89 -11.53
N GLN A 131 -9.44 -10.42 -12.23
CA GLN A 131 -10.61 -10.99 -11.58
C GLN A 131 -10.24 -12.30 -10.88
N GLN A 132 -9.48 -13.17 -11.55
CA GLN A 132 -8.99 -14.41 -10.93
C GLN A 132 -8.11 -14.11 -9.70
N ALA A 133 -7.26 -13.08 -9.78
CA ALA A 133 -6.47 -12.65 -8.63
C ALA A 133 -7.35 -12.09 -7.49
N ALA A 134 -8.40 -11.35 -7.83
CA ALA A 134 -9.35 -10.82 -6.85
C ALA A 134 -10.11 -11.96 -6.12
N ASP A 135 -10.55 -12.97 -6.85
CA ASP A 135 -11.21 -14.13 -6.28
C ASP A 135 -10.26 -14.90 -5.33
N ALA A 136 -8.96 -14.96 -5.66
CA ALA A 136 -7.94 -15.58 -4.84
C ALA A 136 -7.70 -14.86 -3.50
N ALA A 137 -7.99 -13.55 -3.40
CA ALA A 137 -7.78 -12.76 -2.19
C ALA A 137 -8.60 -13.24 -0.98
N SER A 138 -9.73 -13.89 -1.23
CA SER A 138 -10.58 -14.48 -0.18
C SER A 138 -10.15 -15.88 0.26
N SER A 139 -9.17 -16.49 -0.39
CA SER A 139 -8.69 -17.84 -0.07
C SER A 139 -8.00 -17.91 1.29
N GLU A 140 -8.07 -19.07 1.95
CA GLU A 140 -7.42 -19.27 3.27
C GLU A 140 -5.91 -18.96 3.23
N PRO A 141 -5.13 -19.38 2.21
CA PRO A 141 -3.71 -19.01 2.15
C PRO A 141 -3.48 -17.50 1.98
N ALA A 142 -4.33 -16.79 1.23
CA ALA A 142 -4.22 -15.34 1.09
C ALA A 142 -4.48 -14.62 2.43
N GLN A 143 -5.49 -15.07 3.17
CA GLN A 143 -5.79 -14.54 4.50
C GLN A 143 -4.66 -14.86 5.49
N GLN A 144 -4.04 -16.05 5.40
CA GLN A 144 -2.87 -16.40 6.20
C GLN A 144 -1.69 -15.44 5.95
N MET A 145 -1.44 -15.04 4.69
CA MET A 145 -0.40 -14.06 4.35
C MET A 145 -0.61 -12.72 5.05
N LEU A 146 -1.87 -12.27 5.20
CA LEU A 146 -2.20 -11.05 5.94
C LEU A 146 -2.01 -11.24 7.46
N MET A 147 -2.40 -12.39 8.00
CA MET A 147 -2.22 -12.70 9.42
C MET A 147 -0.74 -12.81 9.80
N ASP A 148 0.13 -13.29 8.91
CA ASP A 148 1.58 -13.36 9.15
C ASP A 148 2.19 -11.96 9.45
N LEU A 149 1.54 -10.87 9.06
CA LEU A 149 1.98 -9.51 9.34
C LEU A 149 1.83 -9.10 10.81
N GLU A 150 0.99 -9.81 11.58
CA GLU A 150 0.83 -9.55 13.02
C GLU A 150 2.12 -9.79 13.81
N GLU A 151 2.97 -10.72 13.36
CA GLU A 151 4.28 -10.97 13.95
C GLU A 151 5.22 -9.75 13.83
N LYS A 152 4.89 -8.81 12.95
CA LYS A 152 5.61 -7.57 12.70
C LYS A 152 4.88 -6.33 13.26
N ASN A 153 4.00 -6.50 14.24
CA ASN A 153 3.18 -5.43 14.81
C ASN A 153 2.33 -4.66 13.77
N MET A 154 1.95 -5.32 12.69
CA MET A 154 1.11 -4.78 11.63
C MET A 154 -0.20 -5.55 11.53
N VAL A 155 -1.27 -4.85 11.19
CA VAL A 155 -2.57 -5.44 10.83
C VAL A 155 -2.70 -5.38 9.31
N GLY A 156 -2.88 -6.54 8.65
CA GLY A 156 -3.19 -6.62 7.23
C GLY A 156 -4.69 -6.51 7.02
N TYR A 157 -5.15 -5.48 6.29
CA TYR A 157 -6.59 -5.30 6.00
C TYR A 157 -7.02 -5.99 4.71
N GLY A 158 -6.10 -6.16 3.76
CA GLY A 158 -6.38 -6.82 2.50
C GLY A 158 -5.48 -6.34 1.37
N VAL A 159 -5.82 -6.75 0.15
CA VAL A 159 -5.10 -6.39 -1.07
C VAL A 159 -6.07 -5.89 -2.14
N PHE A 160 -5.63 -4.93 -2.92
CA PHE A 160 -6.21 -4.57 -4.21
C PHE A 160 -5.09 -4.56 -5.26
N PHE A 161 -5.38 -4.26 -6.53
CA PHE A 161 -4.39 -4.48 -7.58
C PHE A 161 -4.09 -3.19 -8.34
N ALA A 162 -2.81 -2.89 -8.58
CA ALA A 162 -2.42 -1.82 -9.49
C ALA A 162 -2.67 -2.22 -10.96
N GLY A 163 -2.53 -3.50 -11.28
CA GLY A 163 -2.76 -4.06 -12.61
C GLY A 163 -2.00 -5.36 -12.83
N GLN A 164 -2.12 -5.91 -14.06
CA GLN A 164 -1.20 -6.94 -14.53
C GLN A 164 0.11 -6.29 -15.00
N ARG A 165 1.20 -7.03 -14.79
CA ARG A 165 2.54 -6.58 -15.19
C ARG A 165 2.82 -6.87 -16.66
N HIS A 166 3.36 -5.87 -17.31
CA HIS A 166 3.82 -5.84 -18.70
C HIS A 166 5.21 -5.23 -18.76
N VAL A 167 5.82 -5.20 -19.95
CA VAL A 167 7.14 -4.58 -20.10
C VAL A 167 7.05 -3.38 -21.02
N LEU A 168 7.41 -2.20 -20.50
CA LEU A 168 7.56 -0.98 -21.27
C LEU A 168 9.04 -0.74 -21.56
N SER A 169 9.42 -0.49 -22.81
CA SER A 169 10.79 -0.42 -23.28
C SER A 169 10.96 0.56 -24.45
N SER A 170 12.21 0.95 -24.71
CA SER A 170 12.57 1.76 -25.89
C SER A 170 12.86 0.94 -27.15
N LYS A 171 12.79 -0.40 -27.05
CA LYS A 171 13.02 -1.34 -28.17
C LYS A 171 11.96 -2.43 -28.15
N PRO A 172 11.55 -2.96 -29.30
CA PRO A 172 10.61 -4.07 -29.36
C PRO A 172 11.15 -5.31 -28.62
N LEU A 173 10.31 -5.92 -27.79
CA LEU A 173 10.59 -7.17 -27.08
C LEU A 173 9.53 -8.18 -27.49
N ALA A 174 9.84 -8.99 -28.51
CA ALA A 174 8.89 -9.95 -29.07
C ALA A 174 9.18 -11.40 -28.63
N SER A 175 10.43 -11.72 -28.34
CA SER A 175 10.89 -13.08 -28.05
C SER A 175 11.81 -13.11 -26.84
N LEU A 176 12.05 -14.32 -26.31
CA LEU A 176 12.98 -14.54 -25.19
C LEU A 176 14.41 -14.04 -25.51
N ALA A 177 14.81 -14.05 -26.78
CA ALA A 177 16.12 -13.54 -27.19
C ALA A 177 16.30 -12.05 -26.96
N ASP A 178 15.22 -11.27 -27.04
CA ASP A 178 15.24 -9.82 -26.86
C ASP A 178 15.44 -9.39 -25.40
N PHE A 179 15.16 -10.31 -24.46
CA PHE A 179 15.37 -10.08 -23.03
C PHE A 179 16.80 -10.34 -22.57
N LYS A 180 17.63 -11.03 -23.37
CA LYS A 180 18.99 -11.38 -22.96
C LYS A 180 19.86 -10.15 -22.73
N GLY A 181 20.30 -9.99 -21.47
CA GLY A 181 21.13 -8.88 -21.07
C GLY A 181 20.42 -7.53 -20.99
N LEU A 182 19.09 -7.49 -21.18
CA LEU A 182 18.26 -6.29 -21.02
C LEU A 182 18.32 -5.82 -19.57
N LYS A 183 18.67 -4.56 -19.36
CA LYS A 183 18.61 -3.95 -18.03
C LYS A 183 17.17 -3.53 -17.77
N ILE A 184 16.45 -4.36 -17.02
CA ILE A 184 15.04 -4.11 -16.71
C ILE A 184 14.85 -3.70 -15.26
N ARG A 185 14.15 -2.59 -15.03
CA ARG A 185 13.71 -2.23 -13.68
C ARG A 185 12.63 -3.19 -13.22
N ILE A 186 12.76 -3.63 -11.99
CA ILE A 186 11.74 -4.40 -11.27
C ILE A 186 11.39 -3.70 -9.96
N PRO A 187 10.19 -3.95 -9.38
CA PRO A 187 9.91 -3.63 -7.97
C PRO A 187 10.79 -4.47 -7.04
N GLY A 188 10.89 -4.09 -5.79
CA GLY A 188 11.76 -4.73 -4.80
C GLY A 188 11.25 -6.11 -4.35
N SER A 189 11.19 -7.10 -5.24
CA SER A 189 10.74 -8.45 -4.93
C SER A 189 11.75 -9.52 -5.37
N PRO A 190 12.06 -10.50 -4.48
CA PRO A 190 12.92 -11.63 -4.83
C PRO A 190 12.36 -12.51 -5.94
N VAL A 191 11.03 -12.62 -6.08
CA VAL A 191 10.39 -13.40 -7.15
C VAL A 191 10.64 -12.76 -8.51
N PHE A 192 10.46 -11.43 -8.63
CA PHE A 192 10.76 -10.72 -9.88
C PHE A 192 12.24 -10.85 -10.24
N GLU A 193 13.13 -10.78 -9.26
CA GLU A 193 14.55 -10.96 -9.49
C GLU A 193 14.86 -12.37 -10.05
N SER A 194 14.30 -13.41 -9.43
CA SER A 194 14.44 -14.78 -9.87
C SER A 194 13.86 -14.99 -11.28
N TYR A 195 12.64 -14.52 -11.53
CA TYR A 195 11.98 -14.67 -12.82
C TYR A 195 12.78 -14.02 -13.96
N TYR A 196 13.20 -12.75 -13.79
CA TYR A 196 13.94 -12.06 -14.85
C TYR A 196 15.35 -12.62 -15.08
N LYS A 197 15.99 -13.20 -14.05
CA LYS A 197 17.24 -13.96 -14.24
C LYS A 197 17.03 -15.21 -15.07
N GLU A 198 15.96 -15.98 -14.85
CA GLU A 198 15.60 -17.14 -15.67
C GLU A 198 15.30 -16.74 -17.12
N VAL A 199 14.63 -15.60 -17.34
CA VAL A 199 14.40 -15.01 -18.66
C VAL A 199 15.70 -14.54 -19.34
N GLY A 200 16.79 -14.39 -18.58
CA GLY A 200 18.11 -13.96 -19.08
C GLY A 200 18.32 -12.46 -19.09
N ALA A 201 17.42 -11.69 -18.49
CA ALA A 201 17.56 -10.25 -18.30
C ALA A 201 18.45 -9.90 -17.10
N GLY A 202 18.86 -8.65 -17.01
CA GLY A 202 19.54 -8.05 -15.86
C GLY A 202 18.57 -7.22 -15.01
N PRO A 203 17.88 -7.82 -14.01
CA PRO A 203 16.95 -7.07 -13.18
C PRO A 203 17.67 -6.05 -12.31
N ALA A 204 17.09 -4.84 -12.21
CA ALA A 204 17.53 -3.74 -11.37
C ALA A 204 16.37 -3.30 -10.47
N SER A 205 16.44 -3.63 -9.19
CA SER A 205 15.44 -3.21 -8.21
C SER A 205 15.59 -1.73 -7.89
N MET A 206 14.50 -0.95 -8.03
CA MET A 206 14.47 0.46 -7.62
C MET A 206 13.04 0.93 -7.28
N PRO A 207 12.91 1.92 -6.36
CA PRO A 207 11.63 2.53 -6.02
C PRO A 207 10.94 3.16 -7.23
N LEU A 208 9.60 3.18 -7.20
CA LEU A 208 8.77 3.69 -8.31
C LEU A 208 9.13 5.12 -8.75
N PRO A 209 9.35 6.10 -7.86
CA PRO A 209 9.66 7.48 -8.27
C PRO A 209 11.03 7.67 -8.97
N GLU A 210 11.94 6.69 -8.86
CA GLU A 210 13.27 6.77 -9.48
C GLU A 210 13.27 6.26 -10.95
N VAL A 211 12.18 5.60 -11.38
CA VAL A 211 12.11 4.89 -12.66
C VAL A 211 12.13 5.81 -13.86
N TYR A 212 11.34 6.89 -13.85
CA TYR A 212 11.28 7.85 -14.96
C TYR A 212 12.67 8.40 -15.31
N THR A 213 13.41 8.86 -14.30
CA THR A 213 14.76 9.39 -14.50
C THR A 213 15.72 8.30 -15.00
N SER A 214 15.60 7.08 -14.49
CA SER A 214 16.47 5.97 -14.90
C SER A 214 16.22 5.51 -16.34
N LEU A 215 14.95 5.53 -16.81
CA LEU A 215 14.59 5.31 -18.21
C LEU A 215 15.13 6.43 -19.10
N SER A 216 14.85 7.70 -18.75
CA SER A 216 15.21 8.85 -19.57
C SER A 216 16.72 9.06 -19.72
N THR A 217 17.51 8.61 -18.74
CA THR A 217 18.98 8.67 -18.75
C THR A 217 19.65 7.40 -19.28
N GLY A 218 18.88 6.36 -19.61
CA GLY A 218 19.41 5.09 -20.14
C GLY A 218 20.15 4.24 -19.09
N VAL A 219 19.90 4.46 -17.79
CA VAL A 219 20.41 3.60 -16.71
C VAL A 219 19.76 2.21 -16.81
N ILE A 220 18.50 2.18 -17.21
CA ILE A 220 17.71 0.99 -17.53
C ILE A 220 17.18 1.07 -18.96
N ASP A 221 17.00 -0.09 -19.62
CA ASP A 221 16.49 -0.20 -20.99
C ASP A 221 14.98 -0.41 -21.03
N ALA A 222 14.41 -0.93 -19.94
CA ALA A 222 13.01 -1.30 -19.82
C ALA A 222 12.54 -1.23 -18.37
N VAL A 223 11.22 -1.21 -18.20
CA VAL A 223 10.56 -1.29 -16.89
C VAL A 223 9.47 -2.35 -16.91
N ASP A 224 9.49 -3.20 -15.91
CA ASP A 224 8.36 -4.02 -15.52
C ASP A 224 7.34 -3.12 -14.83
N THR A 225 6.13 -3.02 -15.39
CA THR A 225 5.10 -2.07 -14.96
C THR A 225 3.70 -2.56 -15.29
N ASP A 226 2.71 -2.02 -14.61
CA ASP A 226 1.30 -2.07 -15.00
C ASP A 226 0.90 -0.78 -15.73
N PHE A 227 -0.31 -0.75 -16.30
CA PHE A 227 -0.78 0.43 -17.04
C PHE A 227 -0.98 1.64 -16.13
N ASN A 228 -1.42 1.42 -14.88
CA ASN A 228 -1.65 2.49 -13.93
C ASN A 228 -0.35 3.23 -13.60
N ALA A 229 0.72 2.50 -13.28
CA ALA A 229 2.03 3.10 -13.03
C ALA A 229 2.62 3.70 -14.31
N ALA A 230 2.48 3.06 -15.48
CA ALA A 230 2.97 3.58 -16.75
C ALA A 230 2.36 4.95 -17.09
N VAL A 231 1.07 5.15 -16.86
CA VAL A 231 0.35 6.40 -17.07
C VAL A 231 0.68 7.42 -15.97
N SER A 232 0.48 7.07 -14.70
CA SER A 232 0.61 8.02 -13.59
C SER A 232 2.03 8.54 -13.39
N GLN A 233 3.04 7.74 -13.74
CA GLN A 233 4.47 8.11 -13.68
C GLN A 233 5.02 8.56 -15.04
N LYS A 234 4.19 8.58 -16.09
CA LYS A 234 4.54 8.99 -17.46
C LYS A 234 5.74 8.27 -18.06
N PHE A 235 5.92 6.98 -17.75
CA PHE A 235 7.05 6.21 -18.26
C PHE A 235 7.08 6.16 -19.78
N TYR A 236 5.92 6.24 -20.42
CA TYR A 236 5.76 6.26 -21.88
C TYR A 236 6.46 7.43 -22.58
N GLU A 237 6.76 8.53 -21.88
CA GLU A 237 7.54 9.64 -22.43
C GLU A 237 9.02 9.27 -22.68
N SER A 238 9.52 8.21 -22.03
CA SER A 238 10.92 7.76 -22.12
C SER A 238 11.06 6.35 -22.73
N ALA A 239 9.97 5.58 -22.79
CA ALA A 239 9.91 4.23 -23.35
C ALA A 239 8.53 4.04 -23.99
N ASP A 240 8.47 3.97 -25.30
CA ASP A 240 7.24 4.07 -26.09
C ASP A 240 6.74 2.74 -26.69
N ILE A 241 7.32 1.61 -26.25
CA ILE A 241 6.93 0.27 -26.72
C ILE A 241 6.49 -0.58 -25.53
N LEU A 242 5.20 -0.90 -25.51
CA LEU A 242 4.58 -1.75 -24.49
C LEU A 242 4.45 -3.18 -25.02
N THR A 243 5.11 -4.12 -24.39
CA THR A 243 4.95 -5.54 -24.65
C THR A 243 3.97 -6.15 -23.65
N LEU A 244 2.81 -6.58 -24.14
CA LEU A 244 1.79 -7.25 -23.34
C LEU A 244 2.25 -8.65 -22.98
N SER A 245 2.67 -8.83 -21.73
CA SER A 245 3.15 -10.12 -21.22
C SER A 245 2.20 -10.74 -20.20
N GLY A 246 1.48 -9.94 -19.43
CA GLY A 246 0.51 -10.40 -18.43
C GLY A 246 1.08 -11.43 -17.44
N HIS A 247 2.37 -11.33 -17.15
CA HIS A 247 3.13 -12.43 -16.51
C HIS A 247 2.96 -12.48 -14.99
N ILE A 248 2.56 -11.38 -14.34
CA ILE A 248 2.34 -11.29 -12.88
C ILE A 248 1.23 -10.29 -12.63
N VAL A 249 0.37 -10.50 -11.65
CA VAL A 249 -0.51 -9.46 -11.07
C VAL A 249 0.25 -8.69 -10.00
N PHE A 250 -0.10 -7.42 -9.78
CA PHE A 250 0.61 -6.60 -8.81
C PHE A 250 -0.30 -6.12 -7.69
N PRO A 251 -0.34 -6.84 -6.55
CA PRO A 251 -1.10 -6.43 -5.39
C PRO A 251 -0.48 -5.25 -4.68
N GLU A 252 -1.34 -4.41 -4.15
CA GLU A 252 -1.08 -3.39 -3.16
C GLU A 252 -1.67 -3.83 -1.84
N VAL A 253 -0.87 -3.83 -0.78
CA VAL A 253 -1.27 -4.30 0.55
C VAL A 253 -1.64 -3.11 1.42
N VAL A 254 -2.82 -3.17 2.01
CA VAL A 254 -3.25 -2.20 3.02
C VAL A 254 -2.85 -2.70 4.39
N ILE A 255 -2.03 -1.93 5.08
CA ILE A 255 -1.56 -2.26 6.43
C ILE A 255 -1.87 -1.13 7.42
N GLY A 256 -2.09 -1.52 8.67
CA GLY A 256 -2.21 -0.61 9.80
C GLY A 256 -1.25 -0.94 10.92
N SER A 257 -0.91 0.06 11.73
CA SER A 257 -0.15 -0.13 12.96
C SER A 257 -1.00 -0.83 14.01
N LYS A 258 -0.57 -2.00 14.49
CA LYS A 258 -1.24 -2.71 15.57
C LYS A 258 -1.36 -1.83 16.83
N GLY A 259 -0.30 -1.09 17.16
CA GLY A 259 -0.30 -0.20 18.31
C GLY A 259 -1.22 1.02 18.16
N SER A 260 -1.52 1.49 16.93
CA SER A 260 -2.52 2.55 16.72
C SER A 260 -3.94 1.98 16.80
N VAL A 261 -4.17 0.82 16.19
CA VAL A 261 -5.48 0.15 16.16
C VAL A 261 -5.92 -0.30 17.57
N GLU A 262 -5.03 -0.86 18.37
CA GLU A 262 -5.32 -1.33 19.74
C GLU A 262 -5.71 -0.21 20.72
N LYS A 263 -5.44 1.05 20.39
CA LYS A 263 -5.89 2.22 21.20
C LYS A 263 -7.35 2.58 20.96
N LEU A 264 -7.94 2.08 19.89
CA LEU A 264 -9.32 2.32 19.54
C LEU A 264 -10.26 1.45 20.39
N SER A 265 -11.48 1.93 20.61
CA SER A 265 -12.52 1.09 21.17
C SER A 265 -12.82 -0.10 20.23
N PRO A 266 -13.34 -1.24 20.74
CA PRO A 266 -13.72 -2.36 19.86
C PRO A 266 -14.72 -1.96 18.75
N GLU A 267 -15.58 -0.99 19.01
CA GLU A 267 -16.51 -0.45 18.02
C GLU A 267 -15.76 0.33 16.93
N ASP A 268 -14.82 1.21 17.30
CA ASP A 268 -14.03 1.98 16.37
C ASP A 268 -13.07 1.09 15.55
N GLN A 269 -12.48 0.06 16.16
CA GLN A 269 -11.70 -0.96 15.44
C GLN A 269 -12.55 -1.63 14.35
N LYS A 270 -13.80 -1.94 14.67
CA LYS A 270 -14.73 -2.53 13.71
C LYS A 270 -15.07 -1.57 12.57
N ILE A 271 -15.33 -0.30 12.87
CA ILE A 271 -15.58 0.74 11.86
C ILE A 271 -14.40 0.83 10.89
N VAL A 272 -13.16 0.88 11.39
CA VAL A 272 -11.94 0.91 10.58
C VAL A 272 -11.84 -0.33 9.70
N ALA A 273 -12.04 -1.52 10.25
CA ALA A 273 -11.93 -2.78 9.53
C ALA A 273 -13.00 -2.92 8.44
N ASP A 274 -14.25 -2.62 8.76
CA ASP A 274 -15.37 -2.68 7.81
C ASP A 274 -15.19 -1.65 6.68
N THR A 275 -14.71 -0.45 7.00
CA THR A 275 -14.42 0.59 6.01
C THR A 275 -13.31 0.15 5.07
N TRP A 276 -12.20 -0.39 5.58
CA TRP A 276 -11.14 -0.95 4.72
C TRP A 276 -11.65 -2.08 3.85
N ALA A 277 -12.45 -3.00 4.37
CA ALA A 277 -13.02 -4.10 3.58
C ALA A 277 -13.87 -3.58 2.41
N SER A 278 -14.73 -2.58 2.66
CA SER A 278 -15.54 -1.92 1.61
C SER A 278 -14.68 -1.24 0.56
N VAL A 279 -13.69 -0.46 1.00
CA VAL A 279 -12.83 0.34 0.12
C VAL A 279 -11.88 -0.53 -0.70
N ILE A 280 -11.36 -1.63 -0.15
CA ILE A 280 -10.53 -2.60 -0.88
C ILE A 280 -11.35 -3.27 -1.98
N ASP A 281 -12.58 -3.71 -1.69
CA ASP A 281 -13.49 -4.28 -2.69
C ASP A 281 -13.81 -3.28 -3.81
N TRP A 282 -14.04 -2.01 -3.46
CA TRP A 282 -14.18 -0.94 -4.45
C TRP A 282 -12.89 -0.76 -5.27
N GLY A 283 -11.73 -0.72 -4.63
CA GLY A 283 -10.42 -0.57 -5.30
C GLY A 283 -10.13 -1.68 -6.30
N VAL A 284 -10.50 -2.93 -5.98
CA VAL A 284 -10.40 -4.08 -6.89
C VAL A 284 -11.28 -3.86 -8.12
N LYS A 285 -12.54 -3.50 -7.93
CA LYS A 285 -13.49 -3.24 -9.03
C LYS A 285 -13.04 -2.07 -9.90
N GLU A 286 -12.54 -1.02 -9.28
CA GLU A 286 -12.04 0.17 -9.99
C GLU A 286 -10.80 -0.16 -10.84
N SER A 287 -9.86 -0.94 -10.29
CA SER A 287 -8.67 -1.41 -11.01
C SER A 287 -9.03 -2.21 -12.26
N ILE A 288 -9.99 -3.13 -12.14
CA ILE A 288 -10.48 -3.93 -13.27
C ILE A 288 -11.17 -3.04 -14.30
N ALA A 289 -12.06 -2.15 -13.85
CA ALA A 289 -12.83 -1.28 -14.73
C ALA A 289 -11.96 -0.27 -15.51
N LYS A 290 -10.88 0.23 -14.92
CA LYS A 290 -9.98 1.20 -15.54
C LYS A 290 -8.93 0.58 -16.45
N ASN A 291 -8.68 -0.74 -16.35
CA ASN A 291 -7.53 -1.37 -17.03
C ASN A 291 -7.52 -1.12 -18.55
N ASP A 292 -8.64 -1.32 -19.23
CA ASP A 292 -8.74 -1.11 -20.69
C ASP A 292 -8.63 0.37 -21.06
N ALA A 293 -9.19 1.26 -20.26
CA ALA A 293 -9.12 2.70 -20.49
C ALA A 293 -7.68 3.22 -20.39
N LEU A 294 -6.90 2.73 -19.44
CA LEU A 294 -5.48 3.07 -19.28
C LEU A 294 -4.64 2.56 -20.46
N LEU A 295 -4.94 1.38 -21.00
CA LEU A 295 -4.28 0.89 -22.22
C LEU A 295 -4.59 1.79 -23.42
N GLU A 296 -5.84 2.22 -23.59
CA GLU A 296 -6.22 3.15 -24.68
C GLU A 296 -5.57 4.54 -24.48
N GLU A 297 -5.40 5.00 -23.23
CA GLU A 297 -4.67 6.23 -22.93
C GLU A 297 -3.20 6.14 -23.36
N LEU A 298 -2.52 5.03 -23.06
CA LEU A 298 -1.15 4.79 -23.51
C LEU A 298 -1.05 4.79 -25.04
N LYS A 299 -1.98 4.11 -25.74
CA LYS A 299 -2.05 4.12 -27.21
C LYS A 299 -2.26 5.54 -27.76
N ALA A 300 -3.17 6.31 -27.16
CA ALA A 300 -3.42 7.70 -27.53
C ALA A 300 -2.22 8.62 -27.29
N ALA A 301 -1.39 8.30 -26.28
CA ALA A 301 -0.12 8.98 -26.04
C ALA A 301 1.00 8.58 -27.02
N GLY A 302 0.74 7.66 -27.96
CA GLY A 302 1.70 7.24 -28.99
C GLY A 302 2.46 5.96 -28.69
N VAL A 303 2.09 5.23 -27.62
CA VAL A 303 2.73 3.95 -27.26
C VAL A 303 2.37 2.89 -28.29
N THR A 304 3.39 2.23 -28.83
CA THR A 304 3.25 1.06 -29.69
C THR A 304 3.04 -0.20 -28.82
N VAL A 305 1.96 -0.93 -29.08
CA VAL A 305 1.63 -2.15 -28.32
C VAL A 305 2.04 -3.37 -29.11
N ASN A 306 2.82 -4.25 -28.48
CA ASN A 306 3.25 -5.54 -28.99
C ASN A 306 2.78 -6.67 -28.07
N GLU A 307 2.71 -7.87 -28.59
CA GLU A 307 2.47 -9.09 -27.82
C GLU A 307 3.74 -9.94 -27.80
N LEU A 308 3.92 -10.72 -26.72
CA LEU A 308 4.97 -11.72 -26.67
C LEU A 308 4.66 -12.85 -27.66
N ALA A 309 5.61 -13.14 -28.54
CA ALA A 309 5.61 -14.40 -29.26
C ALA A 309 6.00 -15.54 -28.28
N ASN A 310 5.36 -16.70 -28.42
CA ASN A 310 5.71 -17.90 -27.64
C ASN A 310 5.68 -17.74 -26.12
N VAL A 311 4.58 -17.23 -25.56
CA VAL A 311 4.37 -17.09 -24.11
C VAL A 311 4.69 -18.38 -23.34
N ASP A 312 4.51 -19.55 -23.97
CA ASP A 312 4.82 -20.85 -23.37
C ASP A 312 6.30 -21.04 -23.01
N GLU A 313 7.23 -20.39 -23.72
CA GLU A 313 8.66 -20.42 -23.37
C GLU A 313 8.89 -19.67 -22.04
N PHE A 314 8.22 -18.55 -21.82
CA PHE A 314 8.28 -17.78 -20.58
C PHE A 314 7.61 -18.53 -19.43
N LYS A 315 6.48 -19.19 -19.68
CA LYS A 315 5.81 -20.05 -18.70
C LYS A 315 6.70 -21.21 -18.28
N ALA A 316 7.41 -21.84 -19.22
CA ALA A 316 8.32 -22.94 -18.92
C ALA A 316 9.47 -22.52 -17.98
N LEU A 317 10.04 -21.31 -18.18
CA LEU A 317 11.07 -20.76 -17.30
C LEU A 317 10.56 -20.44 -15.90
N SER A 318 9.26 -20.14 -15.76
CA SER A 318 8.65 -19.87 -14.46
C SER A 318 8.67 -21.08 -13.52
N GLN A 319 8.83 -22.32 -14.05
CA GLN A 319 8.88 -23.52 -13.20
C GLN A 319 10.01 -23.46 -12.18
N ALA A 320 11.17 -22.90 -12.54
CA ALA A 320 12.29 -22.72 -11.60
C ALA A 320 11.91 -21.81 -10.42
N VAL A 321 11.10 -20.77 -10.67
CA VAL A 321 10.58 -19.89 -9.63
C VAL A 321 9.60 -20.63 -8.73
N TYR A 322 8.67 -21.40 -9.31
CA TYR A 322 7.74 -22.24 -8.55
C TYR A 322 8.47 -23.22 -7.64
N ASP A 323 9.49 -23.90 -8.16
CA ASP A 323 10.28 -24.87 -7.40
C ASP A 323 11.02 -24.20 -6.21
N GLN A 324 11.54 -23.01 -6.43
CA GLN A 324 12.24 -22.23 -5.39
C GLN A 324 11.33 -21.86 -4.23
N TYR A 325 10.09 -21.42 -4.51
CA TYR A 325 9.20 -20.88 -3.48
C TYR A 325 8.20 -21.88 -2.91
N SER A 326 7.99 -23.04 -3.53
CA SER A 326 7.05 -24.09 -3.07
C SER A 326 7.50 -24.80 -1.78
N SER A 327 8.70 -24.52 -1.26
CA SER A 327 9.12 -24.97 0.07
C SER A 327 8.37 -24.26 1.20
N ASN A 328 7.87 -23.05 0.99
CA ASN A 328 6.99 -22.36 1.91
C ASN A 328 5.56 -22.93 1.82
N ALA A 329 5.02 -23.38 2.95
CA ALA A 329 3.73 -24.09 2.99
C ALA A 329 2.56 -23.21 2.55
N THR A 330 2.55 -21.93 2.96
CA THR A 330 1.51 -20.98 2.59
C THR A 330 1.55 -20.66 1.10
N ILE A 331 2.74 -20.41 0.54
CA ILE A 331 2.91 -20.19 -0.91
C ILE A 331 2.44 -21.42 -1.69
N LYS A 332 2.84 -22.63 -1.26
CA LYS A 332 2.43 -23.86 -1.92
C LYS A 332 0.91 -24.02 -1.90
N ALA A 333 0.27 -23.82 -0.75
CA ALA A 333 -1.19 -23.89 -0.62
C ALA A 333 -1.89 -22.85 -1.50
N PHE A 334 -1.34 -21.64 -1.58
CA PHE A 334 -1.86 -20.56 -2.43
C PHE A 334 -1.78 -20.93 -3.92
N ILE A 335 -0.64 -21.48 -4.36
CA ILE A 335 -0.47 -21.97 -5.74
C ILE A 335 -1.48 -23.09 -6.06
N GLU A 336 -1.64 -24.07 -5.14
CA GLU A 336 -2.55 -25.20 -5.34
C GLU A 336 -4.02 -24.78 -5.37
N ALA A 337 -4.39 -23.76 -4.62
CA ALA A 337 -5.76 -23.22 -4.60
C ALA A 337 -6.13 -22.40 -5.84
N ASN A 338 -5.13 -21.95 -6.63
CA ASN A 338 -5.32 -21.03 -7.76
C ASN A 338 -4.84 -21.58 -9.12
N LYS A 339 -4.47 -22.86 -9.18
CA LYS A 339 -4.22 -23.61 -10.42
C LYS A 339 -5.51 -24.30 -10.88
#